data_e2a0b69a89add4b45b4e19a60519d2a6
#
_entry.id   e2a0b69a89add4b45b4e19a60519d2a6
#
_cell.length_a   1.000
_cell.length_b   1.000
_cell.length_c   1.000
_cell.angle_alpha   90.00
_cell.angle_beta   90.00
_cell.angle_gamma   90.00
#
_symmetry.space_group_name_H-M   'P 1'
#
loop_
_entity.id
_entity.type
_entity.pdbx_description
1 polymer ?
#
loop_
_entity_poly.entity_id
_entity_poly.type
_entity_poly.pdbx_seq_one_letter_code
_entity_poly.pdbx_strand_id
1 'polypeptide(L)'
;MKPEYTLTVYTENQVGLLNRIAIIFSRRKINIESLNTSPSEIDSVHRFNIVITETEEVVRKLCRQIEKQVDVLKAYYNTNEEIVWQELAMYKVPTEIIASEVKVERLLNQYGARVVVIRKDYTVFSVSGHREETDRMIKVLEPYGLIEFVRSARVAIIKNSEGFHRKLKQFEYYEPGSETSENEYLGQNENVFSM
;
A
#
# COMPACT_ATOMS: atom_id res chain seq x y z
N MET A 1 -23.75 1.79 6.83
CA MET A 1 -22.55 2.37 6.24
C MET A 1 -21.99 1.33 5.27
N LYS A 2 -21.54 1.70 4.05
CA LYS A 2 -20.90 0.74 3.15
C LYS A 2 -19.52 0.39 3.71
N PRO A 3 -19.10 -0.88 3.70
CA PRO A 3 -17.76 -1.26 4.14
C PRO A 3 -16.68 -0.84 3.15
N GLU A 4 -15.47 -0.70 3.64
CA GLU A 4 -14.27 -0.44 2.84
C GLU A 4 -13.64 -1.75 2.38
N TYR A 5 -13.24 -1.80 1.12
CA TYR A 5 -12.56 -2.94 0.51
C TYR A 5 -11.24 -2.51 -0.11
N THR A 6 -10.27 -3.40 -0.03
CA THR A 6 -9.00 -3.28 -0.76
C THR A 6 -9.00 -4.29 -1.90
N LEU A 7 -8.97 -3.80 -3.13
CA LEU A 7 -8.78 -4.62 -4.33
C LEU A 7 -7.29 -4.71 -4.62
N THR A 8 -6.80 -5.92 -4.84
CA THR A 8 -5.44 -6.17 -5.32
C THR A 8 -5.53 -6.72 -6.73
N VAL A 9 -4.84 -6.06 -7.67
CA VAL A 9 -4.85 -6.43 -9.09
C VAL A 9 -3.40 -6.61 -9.54
N TYR A 10 -3.08 -7.78 -10.05
CA TYR A 10 -1.81 -8.08 -10.71
C TYR A 10 -1.99 -8.00 -12.21
N THR A 11 -1.05 -7.34 -12.88
CA THR A 11 -1.15 -7.06 -14.31
C THR A 11 0.22 -7.15 -14.96
N GLU A 12 0.24 -7.37 -16.27
CA GLU A 12 1.44 -7.09 -17.04
C GLU A 12 1.79 -5.60 -16.97
N ASN A 13 3.06 -5.26 -17.18
CA ASN A 13 3.53 -3.86 -17.21
C ASN A 13 3.27 -3.26 -18.59
N GLN A 14 2.03 -2.87 -18.87
CA GLN A 14 1.61 -2.32 -20.16
C GLN A 14 1.18 -0.85 -20.06
N VAL A 15 1.60 -0.05 -21.03
CA VAL A 15 1.21 1.37 -21.14
C VAL A 15 -0.32 1.47 -21.28
N GLY A 16 -0.94 2.40 -20.55
CA GLY A 16 -2.37 2.67 -20.64
C GLY A 16 -3.26 1.77 -19.78
N LEU A 17 -2.70 0.77 -19.08
CA LEU A 17 -3.48 -0.14 -18.26
C LEU A 17 -4.18 0.56 -17.09
N LEU A 18 -3.49 1.47 -16.43
CA LEU A 18 -4.09 2.30 -15.36
C LEU A 18 -5.33 3.04 -15.87
N ASN A 19 -5.27 3.60 -17.08
CA ASN A 19 -6.40 4.28 -17.68
C ASN A 19 -7.57 3.32 -17.94
N ARG A 20 -7.30 2.11 -18.45
CA ARG A 20 -8.33 1.09 -18.67
C ARG A 20 -9.03 0.68 -17.36
N ILE A 21 -8.26 0.48 -16.30
CA ILE A 21 -8.80 0.20 -14.96
C ILE A 21 -9.65 1.38 -14.48
N ALA A 22 -9.13 2.61 -14.54
CA ALA A 22 -9.85 3.81 -14.11
C ALA A 22 -11.19 4.02 -14.84
N ILE A 23 -11.25 3.71 -16.16
CA ILE A 23 -12.48 3.75 -16.94
C ILE A 23 -13.56 2.79 -16.40
N ILE A 24 -13.17 1.61 -15.90
CA ILE A 24 -14.12 0.64 -15.33
C ILE A 24 -14.80 1.24 -14.08
N PHE A 25 -14.03 1.88 -13.20
CA PHE A 25 -14.56 2.57 -12.02
C PHE A 25 -15.47 3.74 -12.40
N SER A 26 -15.03 4.57 -13.35
CA SER A 26 -15.76 5.73 -13.82
C SER A 26 -17.12 5.36 -14.43
N ARG A 27 -17.17 4.31 -15.26
CA ARG A 27 -18.41 3.80 -15.87
C ARG A 27 -19.41 3.30 -14.83
N ARG A 28 -18.92 2.80 -13.71
CA ARG A 28 -19.76 2.33 -12.60
C ARG A 28 -20.05 3.41 -11.56
N LYS A 29 -19.50 4.62 -11.73
CA LYS A 29 -19.60 5.73 -10.78
C LYS A 29 -19.10 5.33 -9.37
N ILE A 30 -18.06 4.52 -9.31
CA ILE A 30 -17.40 4.10 -8.08
C ILE A 30 -16.21 5.04 -7.86
N ASN A 31 -16.15 5.65 -6.66
CA ASN A 31 -15.01 6.47 -6.27
C ASN A 31 -13.83 5.57 -5.85
N ILE A 32 -12.61 5.98 -6.22
CA ILE A 32 -11.37 5.39 -5.74
C ILE A 32 -10.88 6.24 -4.58
N GLU A 33 -10.91 5.71 -3.36
CA GLU A 33 -10.47 6.41 -2.15
C GLU A 33 -8.94 6.48 -2.07
N SER A 34 -8.27 5.43 -2.53
CA SER A 34 -6.81 5.33 -2.52
C SER A 34 -6.35 4.41 -3.63
N LEU A 35 -5.23 4.74 -4.27
CA LEU A 35 -4.62 3.95 -5.33
C LEU A 35 -3.11 3.93 -5.13
N ASN A 36 -2.55 2.73 -5.04
CA ASN A 36 -1.12 2.48 -5.12
C ASN A 36 -0.84 1.57 -6.31
N THR A 37 0.14 1.90 -7.12
CA THR A 37 0.65 1.04 -8.18
C THR A 37 2.17 0.99 -8.12
N SER A 38 2.74 -0.20 -8.23
CA SER A 38 4.17 -0.44 -8.18
C SER A 38 4.52 -1.72 -8.93
N PRO A 39 5.77 -1.90 -9.37
CA PRO A 39 6.27 -3.22 -9.70
C PRO A 39 5.95 -4.19 -8.55
N SER A 40 5.58 -5.41 -8.91
CA SER A 40 5.36 -6.46 -7.92
C SER A 40 6.68 -7.16 -7.59
N GLU A 41 6.61 -8.14 -6.71
CA GLU A 41 7.67 -9.09 -6.42
C GLU A 41 7.97 -10.08 -7.58
N ILE A 42 7.22 -10.00 -8.67
CA ILE A 42 7.34 -10.84 -9.87
C ILE A 42 7.78 -9.94 -11.02
N ASP A 43 8.81 -10.36 -11.76
CA ASP A 43 9.33 -9.61 -12.89
C ASP A 43 8.25 -9.37 -13.95
N SER A 44 8.26 -8.18 -14.53
CA SER A 44 7.30 -7.72 -15.55
C SER A 44 5.84 -7.64 -15.09
N VAL A 45 5.56 -7.89 -13.81
CA VAL A 45 4.21 -7.81 -13.22
C VAL A 45 4.09 -6.57 -12.34
N HIS A 46 3.04 -5.80 -12.55
CA HIS A 46 2.65 -4.68 -11.68
C HIS A 46 1.54 -5.08 -10.74
N ARG A 47 1.54 -4.48 -9.55
CA ARG A 47 0.49 -4.65 -8.56
C ARG A 47 -0.20 -3.31 -8.30
N PHE A 48 -1.53 -3.33 -8.34
CA PHE A 48 -2.39 -2.24 -7.92
C PHE A 48 -3.07 -2.60 -6.61
N ASN A 49 -3.04 -1.70 -5.64
CA ASN A 49 -3.88 -1.74 -4.45
C ASN A 49 -4.86 -0.58 -4.55
N ILE A 50 -6.14 -0.89 -4.65
CA ILE A 50 -7.22 0.09 -4.86
C ILE A 50 -8.19 0.00 -3.70
N VAL A 51 -8.41 1.11 -3.01
CA VAL A 51 -9.35 1.18 -1.89
C VAL A 51 -10.65 1.83 -2.36
N ILE A 52 -11.76 1.19 -2.03
CA ILE A 52 -13.11 1.68 -2.34
C ILE A 52 -14.07 1.42 -1.18
N THR A 53 -15.14 2.21 -1.10
CA THR A 53 -16.24 2.06 -0.13
C THR A 53 -17.52 1.70 -0.88
N GLU A 54 -17.88 0.42 -0.90
CA GLU A 54 -19.04 -0.08 -1.63
C GLU A 54 -19.66 -1.34 -0.96
N THR A 55 -20.78 -1.81 -1.52
CA THR A 55 -21.37 -3.09 -1.10
C THR A 55 -20.59 -4.26 -1.68
N GLU A 56 -20.57 -5.38 -0.99
CA GLU A 56 -19.84 -6.59 -1.43
C GLU A 56 -20.28 -7.06 -2.83
N GLU A 57 -21.57 -7.00 -3.14
CA GLU A 57 -22.09 -7.40 -4.45
C GLU A 57 -21.49 -6.56 -5.59
N VAL A 58 -21.37 -5.24 -5.38
CA VAL A 58 -20.77 -4.31 -6.34
C VAL A 58 -19.28 -4.61 -6.50
N VAL A 59 -18.56 -4.79 -5.39
CA VAL A 59 -17.13 -5.10 -5.35
C VAL A 59 -16.84 -6.41 -6.09
N ARG A 60 -17.61 -7.46 -5.83
CA ARG A 60 -17.49 -8.76 -6.49
C ARG A 60 -17.68 -8.65 -8.01
N LYS A 61 -18.70 -7.91 -8.46
CA LYS A 61 -18.95 -7.68 -9.90
C LYS A 61 -17.83 -6.85 -10.54
N LEU A 62 -17.32 -5.85 -9.82
CA LEU A 62 -16.21 -5.00 -10.25
C LEU A 62 -14.93 -5.84 -10.42
N CYS A 63 -14.57 -6.61 -9.41
CA CYS A 63 -13.38 -7.47 -9.40
C CYS A 63 -13.38 -8.44 -10.58
N ARG A 64 -14.52 -9.15 -10.82
CA ARG A 64 -14.68 -10.03 -11.98
C ARG A 64 -14.56 -9.30 -13.33
N GLN A 65 -14.98 -8.05 -13.41
CA GLN A 65 -14.85 -7.26 -14.63
C GLN A 65 -13.41 -6.81 -14.87
N ILE A 66 -12.67 -6.47 -13.81
CA ILE A 66 -11.25 -6.14 -13.88
C ILE A 66 -10.46 -7.39 -14.33
N GLU A 67 -10.73 -8.54 -13.73
CA GLU A 67 -10.05 -9.81 -14.04
C GLU A 67 -10.24 -10.26 -15.51
N LYS A 68 -11.29 -9.80 -16.18
CA LYS A 68 -11.53 -10.08 -17.60
C LYS A 68 -10.75 -9.17 -18.57
N GLN A 69 -10.01 -8.20 -18.09
CA GLN A 69 -9.16 -7.38 -18.96
C GLN A 69 -7.95 -8.19 -19.44
N VAL A 70 -7.53 -7.98 -20.70
CA VAL A 70 -6.51 -8.81 -21.37
C VAL A 70 -5.20 -8.85 -20.58
N ASP A 71 -4.74 -7.72 -20.06
CA ASP A 71 -3.44 -7.63 -19.38
C ASP A 71 -3.55 -7.81 -17.84
N VAL A 72 -4.71 -8.24 -17.33
CA VAL A 72 -4.91 -8.53 -15.90
C VAL A 72 -4.70 -10.01 -15.65
N LEU A 73 -3.68 -10.32 -14.86
CA LEU A 73 -3.30 -11.68 -14.50
C LEU A 73 -4.20 -12.21 -13.37
N LYS A 74 -4.48 -11.36 -12.39
CA LYS A 74 -5.30 -11.72 -11.24
C LYS A 74 -5.93 -10.49 -10.61
N ALA A 75 -7.19 -10.62 -10.15
CA ALA A 75 -7.82 -9.61 -9.31
C ALA A 75 -8.58 -10.28 -8.17
N TYR A 76 -8.47 -9.73 -6.96
CA TYR A 76 -9.24 -10.15 -5.79
C TYR A 76 -9.48 -8.95 -4.88
N TYR A 77 -10.38 -9.11 -3.93
CA TYR A 77 -10.71 -8.08 -2.95
C TYR A 77 -10.74 -8.66 -1.54
N ASN A 78 -10.46 -7.82 -0.57
CA ASN A 78 -10.48 -8.17 0.84
C ASN A 78 -11.10 -7.05 1.66
N THR A 79 -11.70 -7.41 2.79
CA THR A 79 -12.09 -6.50 3.85
C THR A 79 -10.86 -6.11 4.69
N ASN A 80 -10.99 -5.05 5.50
CA ASN A 80 -9.92 -4.65 6.43
C ASN A 80 -9.58 -5.73 7.47
N GLU A 81 -10.52 -6.62 7.78
CA GLU A 81 -10.31 -7.72 8.73
C GLU A 81 -9.47 -8.86 8.16
N GLU A 82 -9.48 -9.04 6.85
CA GLU A 82 -8.76 -10.12 6.15
C GLU A 82 -7.32 -9.77 5.80
N ILE A 83 -6.92 -8.51 5.96
CA ILE A 83 -5.59 -7.99 5.58
C ILE A 83 -4.85 -7.39 6.78
N VAL A 84 -3.54 -7.36 6.68
CA VAL A 84 -2.67 -6.45 7.44
C VAL A 84 -2.28 -5.32 6.49
N TRP A 85 -2.50 -4.07 6.91
CA TRP A 85 -2.21 -2.93 6.05
C TRP A 85 -1.67 -1.75 6.86
N GLN A 86 -0.91 -0.91 6.18
CA GLN A 86 -0.37 0.33 6.74
C GLN A 86 -0.28 1.41 5.66
N GLU A 87 -0.31 2.66 6.11
CA GLU A 87 0.01 3.86 5.34
C GLU A 87 1.29 4.48 5.93
N LEU A 88 2.11 5.09 5.09
CA LEU A 88 3.24 5.91 5.54
C LEU A 88 2.81 7.37 5.53
N ALA A 89 2.97 8.04 6.65
CA ALA A 89 2.73 9.47 6.77
C ALA A 89 4.03 10.22 7.06
N MET A 90 4.20 11.41 6.50
CA MET A 90 5.30 12.31 6.80
C MET A 90 4.76 13.64 7.31
N TYR A 91 5.44 14.17 8.33
CA TYR A 91 5.10 15.42 9.04
C TYR A 91 6.31 16.31 9.08
N LYS A 92 6.15 17.55 8.65
CA LYS A 92 7.18 18.59 8.68
C LYS A 92 6.82 19.61 9.74
N VAL A 93 7.72 19.84 10.68
CA VAL A 93 7.53 20.77 11.78
C VAL A 93 8.77 21.66 11.93
N PRO A 94 8.66 22.85 12.59
CA PRO A 94 9.82 23.68 12.89
C PRO A 94 10.80 22.94 13.83
N THR A 95 12.10 23.02 13.56
CA THR A 95 13.12 22.35 14.39
C THR A 95 13.21 22.93 15.79
N GLU A 96 12.97 24.23 15.98
CA GLU A 96 13.02 24.93 17.28
C GLU A 96 12.09 24.27 18.31
N ILE A 97 10.94 23.78 17.91
CA ILE A 97 9.94 23.17 18.78
C ILE A 97 10.42 21.84 19.35
N ILE A 98 11.16 21.08 18.55
CA ILE A 98 11.70 19.79 18.97
C ILE A 98 12.82 19.98 20.00
N ALA A 99 13.63 21.01 19.80
CA ALA A 99 14.75 21.33 20.68
C ALA A 99 14.29 21.94 22.04
N SER A 100 13.12 22.59 22.07
CA SER A 100 12.64 23.32 23.25
C SER A 100 11.69 22.49 24.14
N GLU A 101 11.04 21.45 23.63
CA GLU A 101 10.01 20.71 24.36
C GLU A 101 10.25 19.20 24.43
N VAL A 102 10.71 18.73 25.57
CA VAL A 102 10.81 17.28 25.91
C VAL A 102 9.48 16.51 25.71
N LYS A 103 8.35 17.21 25.77
CA LYS A 103 7.04 16.62 25.48
C LYS A 103 6.88 16.14 24.05
N VAL A 104 7.42 16.90 23.08
CA VAL A 104 7.33 16.54 21.65
C VAL A 104 8.11 15.27 21.36
N GLU A 105 9.32 15.14 21.90
CA GLU A 105 10.13 13.94 21.75
C GLU A 105 9.41 12.70 22.31
N ARG A 106 8.79 12.79 23.48
CA ARG A 106 7.99 11.70 24.06
C ARG A 106 6.79 11.32 23.20
N LEU A 107 6.08 12.32 22.68
CA LEU A 107 4.94 12.09 21.78
C LEU A 107 5.40 11.38 20.50
N LEU A 108 6.48 11.85 19.88
CA LEU A 108 7.04 11.23 18.69
C LEU A 108 7.40 9.74 18.94
N ASN A 109 8.07 9.47 20.06
CA ASN A 109 8.41 8.09 20.44
C ASN A 109 7.17 7.23 20.71
N GLN A 110 6.13 7.79 21.33
CA GLN A 110 4.87 7.09 21.61
C GLN A 110 4.15 6.65 20.33
N TYR A 111 4.24 7.44 19.25
CA TYR A 111 3.66 7.12 17.94
C TYR A 111 4.62 6.36 17.02
N GLY A 112 5.79 5.93 17.54
CA GLY A 112 6.79 5.24 16.73
C GLY A 112 7.34 6.10 15.58
N ALA A 113 7.33 7.43 15.77
CA ALA A 113 7.82 8.37 14.77
C ALA A 113 9.33 8.24 14.58
N ARG A 114 9.75 8.19 13.32
CA ARG A 114 11.17 8.16 12.95
C ARG A 114 11.57 9.47 12.31
N VAL A 115 12.69 10.02 12.73
CA VAL A 115 13.29 11.18 12.10
C VAL A 115 13.79 10.80 10.71
N VAL A 116 13.34 11.51 9.69
CA VAL A 116 13.77 11.33 8.29
C VAL A 116 14.87 12.33 7.95
N VAL A 117 14.67 13.60 8.32
CA VAL A 117 15.65 14.67 8.09
C VAL A 117 15.53 15.72 9.15
N ILE A 118 16.68 16.28 9.58
CA ILE A 118 16.78 17.46 10.44
C ILE A 118 17.49 18.57 9.66
N ARG A 119 16.87 19.73 9.58
CA ARG A 119 17.44 20.98 9.04
C ARG A 119 17.37 22.07 10.11
N LYS A 120 18.02 23.20 9.85
CA LYS A 120 18.04 24.33 10.79
C LYS A 120 16.64 24.84 11.10
N ASP A 121 15.81 24.92 10.09
CA ASP A 121 14.47 25.52 10.08
C ASP A 121 13.34 24.51 10.23
N TYR A 122 13.53 23.25 9.80
CA TYR A 122 12.50 22.22 9.89
C TYR A 122 13.07 20.83 10.13
N THR A 123 12.24 19.99 10.73
CA THR A 123 12.47 18.55 10.87
C THR A 123 11.30 17.77 10.26
N VAL A 124 11.62 16.67 9.59
CA VAL A 124 10.62 15.76 9.03
C VAL A 124 10.63 14.43 9.77
N PHE A 125 9.45 13.99 10.18
CA PHE A 125 9.20 12.67 10.78
C PHE A 125 8.38 11.82 9.84
N SER A 126 8.58 10.51 9.92
CA SER A 126 7.70 9.50 9.32
C SER A 126 7.05 8.65 10.40
N VAL A 127 5.78 8.31 10.18
CA VAL A 127 5.01 7.36 11.00
C VAL A 127 4.34 6.39 10.05
N SER A 128 4.43 5.09 10.34
CA SER A 128 3.68 4.04 9.65
C SER A 128 2.57 3.54 10.58
N GLY A 129 1.36 3.45 10.06
CA GLY A 129 0.22 3.00 10.85
C GLY A 129 -1.09 3.04 10.07
N HIS A 130 -2.19 2.85 10.79
CA HIS A 130 -3.53 3.02 10.23
C HIS A 130 -3.90 4.51 10.10
N ARG A 131 -4.91 4.77 9.29
CA ARG A 131 -5.36 6.15 9.02
C ARG A 131 -5.69 6.93 10.30
N GLU A 132 -6.35 6.28 11.24
CA GLU A 132 -6.73 6.89 12.52
C GLU A 132 -5.51 7.28 13.36
N GLU A 133 -4.42 6.51 13.29
CA GLU A 133 -3.18 6.79 14.02
C GLU A 133 -2.46 7.98 13.41
N THR A 134 -2.35 7.99 12.09
CA THR A 134 -1.72 9.12 11.37
C THR A 134 -2.54 10.40 11.48
N ASP A 135 -3.88 10.33 11.52
CA ASP A 135 -4.76 11.49 11.76
C ASP A 135 -4.65 12.03 13.19
N ARG A 136 -4.49 11.15 14.20
CA ARG A 136 -4.23 11.58 15.58
C ARG A 136 -2.93 12.36 15.67
N MET A 137 -1.90 11.92 14.95
CA MET A 137 -0.61 12.60 14.94
C MET A 137 -0.69 14.02 14.35
N ILE A 138 -1.53 14.26 13.33
CA ILE A 138 -1.81 15.61 12.83
C ILE A 138 -2.30 16.50 13.97
N LYS A 139 -3.35 16.07 14.68
CA LYS A 139 -3.95 16.83 15.80
C LYS A 139 -2.96 17.11 16.93
N VAL A 140 -2.02 16.19 17.15
CA VAL A 140 -0.96 16.35 18.15
C VAL A 140 0.06 17.39 17.71
N LEU A 141 0.39 17.44 16.42
CA LEU A 141 1.43 18.34 15.88
C LEU A 141 0.90 19.71 15.47
N GLU A 142 -0.41 19.86 15.20
CA GLU A 142 -1.02 21.15 14.85
C GLU A 142 -0.68 22.29 15.84
N PRO A 143 -0.79 22.10 17.19
CA PRO A 143 -0.45 23.15 18.16
C PRO A 143 1.03 23.53 18.15
N TYR A 144 1.88 22.68 17.62
CA TYR A 144 3.32 22.88 17.52
C TYR A 144 3.75 23.43 16.14
N GLY A 145 2.80 23.92 15.34
CA GLY A 145 3.11 24.56 14.06
C GLY A 145 3.43 23.55 12.95
N LEU A 146 2.60 22.53 12.78
CA LEU A 146 2.71 21.61 11.65
C LEU A 146 2.75 22.39 10.33
N ILE A 147 3.87 22.29 9.59
CA ILE A 147 4.11 23.03 8.35
C ILE A 147 3.47 22.29 7.16
N GLU A 148 3.67 20.97 7.10
CA GLU A 148 3.23 20.16 5.97
C GLU A 148 2.97 18.72 6.41
N PHE A 149 2.00 18.08 5.76
CA PHE A 149 1.63 16.70 5.98
C PHE A 149 1.40 16.01 4.63
N VAL A 150 1.94 14.81 4.49
CA VAL A 150 1.71 13.93 3.32
C VAL A 150 1.48 12.51 3.80
N ARG A 151 0.56 11.80 3.15
CA ARG A 151 0.27 10.40 3.41
C ARG A 151 0.32 9.60 2.11
N SER A 152 0.92 8.42 2.16
CA SER A 152 0.90 7.46 1.05
C SER A 152 -0.46 6.76 0.95
N ALA A 153 -0.68 6.09 -0.17
CA ALA A 153 -1.69 5.04 -0.25
C ALA A 153 -1.27 3.84 0.63
N ARG A 154 -2.25 2.98 0.98
CA ARG A 154 -1.97 1.80 1.80
C ARG A 154 -1.18 0.74 1.04
N VAL A 155 -0.32 0.06 1.79
CA VAL A 155 0.28 -1.23 1.43
C VAL A 155 -0.40 -2.31 2.26
N ALA A 156 -0.81 -3.42 1.63
CA ALA A 156 -1.57 -4.46 2.29
C ALA A 156 -1.10 -5.85 1.90
N ILE A 157 -1.16 -6.79 2.86
CA ILE A 157 -0.96 -8.23 2.66
C ILE A 157 -2.13 -8.99 3.28
N ILE A 158 -2.47 -10.14 2.70
CA ILE A 158 -3.55 -11.00 3.20
C ILE A 158 -3.05 -11.75 4.44
N LYS A 159 -3.84 -11.77 5.52
CA LYS A 159 -3.49 -12.49 6.77
C LYS A 159 -3.30 -13.99 6.54
N ASN A 160 -4.20 -14.61 5.79
CA ASN A 160 -4.21 -16.05 5.52
C ASN A 160 -3.75 -16.32 4.09
N SER A 161 -2.52 -15.88 3.72
CA SER A 161 -1.99 -16.16 2.40
C SER A 161 -1.37 -17.56 2.35
N GLU A 162 -1.53 -18.24 1.21
CA GLU A 162 -0.93 -19.57 0.97
C GLU A 162 0.59 -19.54 0.82
N GLY A 163 1.20 -18.37 1.01
CA GLY A 163 2.63 -18.14 0.88
C GLY A 163 3.05 -17.65 -0.51
N PHE A 164 4.22 -17.03 -0.55
CA PHE A 164 4.76 -16.37 -1.73
C PHE A 164 4.99 -17.33 -2.90
N HIS A 165 5.58 -18.50 -2.65
CA HIS A 165 5.88 -19.50 -3.68
C HIS A 165 4.62 -20.06 -4.38
N ARG A 166 3.50 -20.18 -3.65
CA ARG A 166 2.24 -20.62 -4.24
C ARG A 166 1.60 -19.56 -5.13
N LYS A 167 1.76 -18.28 -4.76
CA LYS A 167 1.37 -17.15 -5.61
C LYS A 167 2.16 -17.14 -6.92
N LEU A 168 3.49 -17.31 -6.86
CA LEU A 168 4.34 -17.40 -8.04
C LEU A 168 3.84 -18.47 -9.03
N LYS A 169 3.59 -19.70 -8.56
CA LYS A 169 3.09 -20.79 -9.39
C LYS A 169 1.76 -20.50 -10.11
N GLN A 170 0.92 -19.62 -9.55
CA GLN A 170 -0.32 -19.19 -10.22
C GLN A 170 -0.06 -18.29 -11.44
N PHE A 171 1.11 -17.63 -11.50
CA PHE A 171 1.51 -16.76 -12.60
C PHE A 171 2.41 -17.47 -13.63
N GLU A 172 3.20 -18.46 -13.22
CA GLU A 172 4.03 -19.29 -14.12
C GLU A 172 3.23 -20.06 -15.18
N TYR A 173 1.96 -20.34 -14.91
CA TYR A 173 1.05 -20.98 -15.88
C TYR A 173 0.67 -20.07 -17.07
N TYR A 174 1.04 -18.79 -17.07
CA TYR A 174 0.69 -17.83 -18.13
C TYR A 174 1.83 -17.52 -19.11
N GLU A 175 3.03 -18.08 -18.92
CA GLU A 175 4.13 -17.98 -19.90
C GLU A 175 4.42 -19.33 -20.57
N PRO A 176 3.83 -19.60 -21.75
CA PRO A 176 4.30 -20.72 -22.55
C PRO A 176 5.64 -20.31 -23.20
N GLY A 177 6.77 -20.59 -22.56
CA GLY A 177 8.09 -20.47 -23.18
C GLY A 177 9.25 -19.81 -22.43
N SER A 178 9.13 -19.39 -21.20
CA SER A 178 10.28 -18.93 -20.43
C SER A 178 10.80 -20.03 -19.50
N GLU A 179 11.86 -20.70 -19.89
CA GLU A 179 12.75 -21.36 -18.94
C GLU A 179 13.45 -20.28 -18.11
N THR A 180 12.78 -19.76 -17.08
CA THR A 180 13.44 -18.90 -16.10
C THR A 180 14.26 -19.78 -15.18
N SER A 181 15.53 -19.45 -15.11
CA SER A 181 16.52 -20.04 -14.21
C SER A 181 16.02 -19.95 -12.75
N GLU A 182 15.56 -21.10 -12.22
CA GLU A 182 15.08 -21.28 -10.82
C GLU A 182 16.13 -20.97 -9.74
N ASN A 183 17.34 -20.54 -10.10
CA ASN A 183 18.47 -20.65 -9.18
C ASN A 183 19.06 -19.32 -8.65
N GLU A 184 18.65 -18.16 -9.08
CA GLU A 184 19.36 -16.95 -8.66
C GLU A 184 18.75 -16.24 -7.44
N TYR A 185 17.45 -16.43 -7.16
CA TYR A 185 16.79 -15.80 -6.02
C TYR A 185 16.62 -16.71 -4.78
N LEU A 186 16.73 -18.03 -4.93
CA LEU A 186 16.57 -18.98 -3.82
C LEU A 186 17.84 -19.17 -2.98
N GLY A 187 19.01 -18.81 -3.50
CA GLY A 187 20.29 -19.03 -2.83
C GLY A 187 20.71 -17.95 -1.82
N GLN A 188 20.06 -16.81 -1.77
CA GLN A 188 20.48 -15.71 -0.90
C GLN A 188 19.63 -15.49 0.36
N ASN A 189 18.47 -16.13 0.49
CA ASN A 189 17.53 -15.84 1.59
C ASN A 189 17.25 -16.98 2.57
N GLU A 190 17.94 -18.12 2.51
CA GLU A 190 17.73 -19.18 3.51
C GLU A 190 18.22 -18.82 4.92
N ASN A 191 18.97 -17.73 5.10
CA ASN A 191 19.54 -17.33 6.39
C ASN A 191 18.82 -16.17 7.11
N VAL A 192 17.69 -15.67 6.62
CA VAL A 192 17.04 -14.49 7.22
C VAL A 192 15.85 -14.84 8.13
N PHE A 193 15.38 -16.09 8.14
CA PHE A 193 14.19 -16.50 8.92
C PHE A 193 14.43 -17.66 9.90
N SER A 194 15.67 -17.91 10.32
CA SER A 194 15.95 -18.79 11.46
C SER A 194 16.43 -17.96 12.66
N MET A 195 15.49 -17.30 13.33
CA MET A 195 15.51 -16.91 14.75
C MET A 195 14.07 -16.88 15.25
#